data_1ee797311d34e8cfc6e0ad52df5c5025
#
_entry.id   1ee797311d34e8cfc6e0ad52df5c5025
#
_cell.length_a   1.000
_cell.length_b   1.000
_cell.length_c   1.000
_cell.angle_alpha   90.00
_cell.angle_beta   90.00
_cell.angle_gamma   90.00
#
_symmetry.space_group_name_H-M   'P 1'
#
loop_
_entity.id
_entity.type
_entity.pdbx_description
1 polymer ?
#
loop_
_entity_poly.entity_id
_entity_poly.type
_entity_poly.pdbx_seq_one_letter_code
_entity_poly.pdbx_strand_id
1 'polypeptide(L)'
;MATPTLTRHRLAGALGDILIDVRAGGRASPRPAVVVVHGFKGFKDWGLWPPFAERLARAGCTAVTLNLSGSGVDDSGEFVFPERFGHNTFSAELQDLRRVVDALAAGELGVAPPSSLGLLGHSRGGGVAVLHTADDPRIRALVTWAAISTVERWTEAAQDGWRRTGVRDEPNARTGQVLPLYLDVLDDVRANPARLDILGASRRVSVPWLLVHGTGDEAVALAEGERLAAAAPGARFVTVPDAGHTFGAAHPWRGATPELDQVLDVTLAFFAAELG
;
A
#
# COMPACT_ATOMS: atom_id res chain seq x y z
N MET A 1 25.45 -1.03 14.15
CA MET A 1 24.01 -0.95 14.49
C MET A 1 23.50 -2.35 14.78
N ALA A 2 22.58 -2.53 15.73
CA ALA A 2 21.99 -3.85 16.03
C ALA A 2 21.17 -4.33 14.80
N THR A 3 21.17 -5.65 14.57
CA THR A 3 20.33 -6.25 13.52
C THR A 3 18.86 -6.02 13.88
N PRO A 4 18.03 -5.52 12.95
CA PRO A 4 16.61 -5.37 13.20
C PRO A 4 15.95 -6.69 13.55
N THR A 5 15.04 -6.67 14.53
CA THR A 5 14.26 -7.86 14.90
C THR A 5 12.92 -7.82 14.15
N LEU A 6 12.49 -9.00 13.68
CA LEU A 6 11.17 -9.20 13.09
C LEU A 6 10.23 -9.76 14.16
N THR A 7 9.05 -9.17 14.30
CA THR A 7 7.91 -9.74 15.03
C THR A 7 6.68 -9.78 14.16
N ARG A 8 5.82 -10.78 14.39
CA ARG A 8 4.58 -10.99 13.66
C ARG A 8 3.41 -10.78 14.57
N HIS A 9 2.40 -10.08 14.04
CA HIS A 9 1.18 -9.74 14.76
C HIS A 9 -0.03 -10.06 13.90
N ARG A 10 -1.18 -10.21 14.56
CA ARG A 10 -2.48 -10.36 13.91
C ARG A 10 -3.46 -9.40 14.57
N LEU A 11 -4.25 -8.72 13.76
CA LEU A 11 -5.35 -7.88 14.22
C LEU A 11 -6.62 -8.31 13.50
N ALA A 12 -7.76 -8.21 14.17
CA ALA A 12 -9.05 -8.37 13.51
C ALA A 12 -9.24 -7.21 12.51
N GLY A 13 -9.45 -7.52 11.25
CA GLY A 13 -9.75 -6.62 10.16
C GLY A 13 -11.18 -6.75 9.67
N ALA A 14 -11.49 -6.08 8.55
CA ALA A 14 -12.82 -6.02 7.96
C ALA A 14 -13.32 -7.38 7.44
N LEU A 15 -12.43 -8.21 6.89
CA LEU A 15 -12.76 -9.47 6.22
C LEU A 15 -12.07 -10.69 6.84
N GLY A 16 -11.39 -10.51 7.97
CA GLY A 16 -10.64 -11.53 8.66
C GLY A 16 -9.40 -10.94 9.33
N ASP A 17 -8.35 -11.74 9.52
CA ASP A 17 -7.12 -11.27 10.13
C ASP A 17 -6.30 -10.39 9.17
N ILE A 18 -5.82 -9.26 9.70
CA ILE A 18 -4.72 -8.48 9.12
C ILE A 18 -3.42 -9.13 9.63
N LEU A 19 -2.56 -9.59 8.73
CA LEU A 19 -1.27 -10.17 9.09
C LEU A 19 -0.19 -9.09 9.02
N ILE A 20 0.59 -8.90 10.10
CA ILE A 20 1.50 -7.76 10.22
C ILE A 20 2.89 -8.25 10.60
N ASP A 21 3.89 -7.75 9.86
CA ASP A 21 5.30 -7.87 10.21
C ASP A 21 5.83 -6.52 10.69
N VAL A 22 6.42 -6.51 11.86
CA VAL A 22 7.11 -5.34 12.43
C VAL A 22 8.61 -5.59 12.48
N ARG A 23 9.39 -4.76 11.80
CA ARG A 23 10.86 -4.78 11.85
C ARG A 23 11.38 -3.53 12.54
N ALA A 24 12.14 -3.68 13.63
CA ALA A 24 12.67 -2.57 14.40
C ALA A 24 14.07 -2.87 14.95
N GLY A 25 14.94 -1.87 14.98
CA GLY A 25 16.28 -1.92 15.58
C GLY A 25 16.30 -1.80 17.12
N GLY A 26 15.12 -1.71 17.76
CA GLY A 26 14.89 -1.64 19.21
C GLY A 26 13.41 -1.36 19.47
N ARG A 27 12.89 -1.77 20.64
CA ARG A 27 11.46 -1.75 20.93
C ARG A 27 11.03 -0.74 22.01
N ALA A 28 11.94 -0.36 22.87
CA ALA A 28 11.62 0.38 24.08
C ALA A 28 11.55 1.89 23.89
N SER A 29 12.19 2.44 22.84
CA SER A 29 12.21 3.90 22.61
C SER A 29 11.35 4.26 21.40
N PRO A 30 10.58 5.36 21.47
CA PRO A 30 9.88 5.88 20.31
C PRO A 30 10.84 6.12 19.13
N ARG A 31 10.44 5.70 17.94
CA ARG A 31 11.17 5.88 16.68
C ARG A 31 10.19 6.30 15.60
N PRO A 32 10.63 6.94 14.52
CA PRO A 32 9.82 7.07 13.33
C PRO A 32 9.32 5.69 12.87
N ALA A 33 8.09 5.61 12.41
CA ALA A 33 7.55 4.38 11.85
C ALA A 33 7.02 4.62 10.44
N VAL A 34 7.14 3.61 9.59
CA VAL A 34 6.58 3.61 8.23
C VAL A 34 5.70 2.38 8.06
N VAL A 35 4.41 2.63 7.76
CA VAL A 35 3.46 1.58 7.38
C VAL A 35 3.46 1.45 5.86
N VAL A 36 3.60 0.22 5.35
CA VAL A 36 3.66 -0.09 3.92
C VAL A 36 2.41 -0.83 3.49
N VAL A 37 1.67 -0.27 2.53
CA VAL A 37 0.41 -0.81 2.00
C VAL A 37 0.64 -1.33 0.59
N HIS A 38 0.46 -2.63 0.40
CA HIS A 38 0.61 -3.29 -0.90
C HIS A 38 -0.55 -2.97 -1.87
N GLY A 39 -0.34 -3.24 -3.16
CA GLY A 39 -1.37 -3.11 -4.19
C GLY A 39 -2.26 -4.34 -4.33
N PHE A 40 -3.14 -4.29 -5.35
CA PHE A 40 -4.03 -5.38 -5.72
C PHE A 40 -3.24 -6.67 -6.04
N LYS A 41 -3.68 -7.81 -5.53
CA LYS A 41 -2.96 -9.11 -5.59
C LYS A 41 -1.57 -9.09 -4.94
N GLY A 42 -1.24 -8.04 -4.19
CA GLY A 42 -0.01 -7.93 -3.40
C GLY A 42 -0.16 -8.55 -2.00
N PHE A 43 0.96 -8.68 -1.31
CA PHE A 43 1.04 -9.14 0.09
C PHE A 43 2.38 -8.70 0.71
N LYS A 44 2.47 -8.70 2.04
CA LYS A 44 3.61 -8.17 2.81
C LYS A 44 4.98 -8.81 2.50
N ASP A 45 4.97 -10.05 2.03
CA ASP A 45 6.18 -10.82 1.70
C ASP A 45 6.47 -10.85 0.18
N TRP A 46 5.70 -10.09 -0.62
CA TRP A 46 5.93 -10.03 -2.05
C TRP A 46 7.28 -9.35 -2.36
N GLY A 47 8.16 -10.12 -3.04
CA GLY A 47 9.41 -9.65 -3.62
C GLY A 47 10.18 -8.63 -2.79
N LEU A 48 10.00 -7.37 -3.13
CA LEU A 48 10.76 -6.25 -2.62
C LEU A 48 10.42 -5.83 -1.16
N TRP A 49 9.25 -6.20 -0.62
CA TRP A 49 8.80 -5.64 0.67
C TRP A 49 9.66 -6.06 1.86
N PRO A 50 10.04 -7.35 2.04
CA PRO A 50 10.91 -7.74 3.14
C PRO A 50 12.28 -7.04 3.12
N PRO A 51 13.04 -7.00 2.00
CA PRO A 51 14.31 -6.28 1.95
C PRO A 51 14.16 -4.76 2.09
N PHE A 52 13.08 -4.16 1.61
CA PHE A 52 12.82 -2.73 1.82
C PHE A 52 12.52 -2.42 3.30
N ALA A 53 11.67 -3.22 3.96
CA ALA A 53 11.40 -3.07 5.38
C ALA A 53 12.66 -3.24 6.23
N GLU A 54 13.58 -4.14 5.83
CA GLU A 54 14.89 -4.27 6.45
C GLU A 54 15.75 -3.01 6.28
N ARG A 55 15.76 -2.39 5.07
CA ARG A 55 16.47 -1.12 4.82
C ARG A 55 15.90 0.02 5.69
N LEU A 56 14.57 0.15 5.80
CA LEU A 56 13.91 1.11 6.69
C LEU A 56 14.32 0.92 8.15
N ALA A 57 14.31 -0.33 8.62
CA ALA A 57 14.65 -0.64 10.01
C ALA A 57 16.14 -0.38 10.31
N ARG A 58 17.04 -0.62 9.36
CA ARG A 58 18.47 -0.26 9.46
C ARG A 58 18.68 1.25 9.42
N ALA A 59 17.82 1.98 8.73
CA ALA A 59 17.83 3.46 8.74
C ALA A 59 17.26 4.07 10.02
N GLY A 60 16.83 3.26 10.99
CA GLY A 60 16.35 3.72 12.29
C GLY A 60 14.83 3.82 12.43
N CYS A 61 14.08 3.53 11.40
CA CYS A 61 12.62 3.49 11.45
C CYS A 61 12.10 2.15 11.99
N THR A 62 10.88 2.15 12.52
CA THR A 62 10.07 0.94 12.66
C THR A 62 9.35 0.70 11.34
N ALA A 63 9.63 -0.40 10.66
CA ALA A 63 8.95 -0.76 9.41
C ALA A 63 7.79 -1.73 9.69
N VAL A 64 6.59 -1.38 9.24
CA VAL A 64 5.37 -2.17 9.40
C VAL A 64 4.85 -2.55 8.02
N THR A 65 4.92 -3.83 7.67
CA THR A 65 4.31 -4.36 6.44
C THR A 65 3.11 -5.22 6.80
N LEU A 66 2.08 -5.23 5.97
CA LEU A 66 0.83 -5.91 6.29
C LEU A 66 0.24 -6.66 5.08
N ASN A 67 -0.50 -7.73 5.36
CA ASN A 67 -1.53 -8.24 4.46
C ASN A 67 -2.85 -7.67 4.94
N LEU A 68 -3.53 -6.91 4.09
CA LEU A 68 -4.91 -6.50 4.32
C LEU A 68 -5.80 -7.73 4.49
N SER A 69 -6.81 -7.67 5.33
CA SER A 69 -7.68 -8.83 5.65
C SER A 69 -8.36 -9.42 4.42
N GLY A 70 -8.61 -8.57 3.41
CA GLY A 70 -9.16 -8.95 2.11
C GLY A 70 -8.10 -9.36 1.07
N SER A 71 -6.80 -9.44 1.39
CA SER A 71 -5.78 -9.84 0.41
C SER A 71 -5.93 -11.27 -0.08
N GLY A 72 -6.64 -12.12 0.67
CA GLY A 72 -6.89 -13.51 0.32
C GLY A 72 -5.69 -14.45 0.54
N VAL A 73 -4.58 -13.94 1.10
CA VAL A 73 -3.36 -14.72 1.34
C VAL A 73 -3.20 -15.12 2.81
N ASP A 74 -2.50 -16.20 3.05
CA ASP A 74 -2.07 -16.65 4.38
C ASP A 74 -0.64 -16.17 4.72
N ASP A 75 -0.07 -16.71 5.79
CA ASP A 75 1.31 -16.42 6.23
C ASP A 75 2.39 -16.91 5.25
N SER A 76 2.06 -17.84 4.35
CA SER A 76 2.97 -18.32 3.30
C SER A 76 2.99 -17.44 2.05
N GLY A 77 2.02 -16.50 1.92
CA GLY A 77 1.81 -15.67 0.75
C GLY A 77 1.02 -16.38 -0.36
N GLU A 78 0.39 -17.51 -0.05
CA GLU A 78 -0.48 -18.23 -0.98
C GLU A 78 -1.93 -17.74 -0.89
N PHE A 79 -2.62 -17.67 -2.05
CA PHE A 79 -4.03 -17.28 -2.12
C PHE A 79 -4.92 -18.47 -1.72
N VAL A 80 -5.18 -18.59 -0.43
CA VAL A 80 -5.98 -19.69 0.16
C VAL A 80 -7.38 -19.25 0.60
N PHE A 81 -7.67 -17.94 0.59
CA PHE A 81 -8.96 -17.38 0.97
C PHE A 81 -9.59 -16.58 -0.20
N PRO A 82 -9.99 -17.25 -1.31
CA PRO A 82 -10.53 -16.56 -2.48
C PRO A 82 -11.79 -15.74 -2.17
N GLU A 83 -12.63 -16.20 -1.23
CA GLU A 83 -13.81 -15.45 -0.78
C GLU A 83 -13.47 -14.10 -0.16
N ARG A 84 -12.44 -14.05 0.72
CA ARG A 84 -11.98 -12.78 1.29
C ARG A 84 -11.45 -11.84 0.22
N PHE A 85 -10.72 -12.39 -0.75
CA PHE A 85 -10.23 -11.62 -1.90
C PHE A 85 -11.39 -11.07 -2.74
N GLY A 86 -12.41 -11.88 -2.96
CA GLY A 86 -13.58 -11.53 -3.74
C GLY A 86 -14.39 -10.37 -3.16
N HIS A 87 -14.42 -10.27 -1.83
CA HIS A 87 -15.12 -9.22 -1.08
C HIS A 87 -14.23 -8.02 -0.71
N ASN A 88 -12.99 -7.94 -1.21
CA ASN A 88 -12.04 -6.90 -0.82
C ASN A 88 -12.36 -5.54 -1.44
N THR A 89 -13.13 -4.73 -0.74
CA THR A 89 -13.52 -3.37 -1.12
C THR A 89 -12.46 -2.33 -0.71
N PHE A 90 -12.50 -1.12 -1.30
CA PHE A 90 -11.67 0.01 -0.85
C PHE A 90 -12.01 0.44 0.58
N SER A 91 -13.29 0.37 0.96
CA SER A 91 -13.73 0.68 2.33
C SER A 91 -13.18 -0.31 3.35
N ALA A 92 -13.10 -1.61 3.01
CA ALA A 92 -12.46 -2.62 3.85
C ALA A 92 -10.96 -2.36 4.02
N GLU A 93 -10.25 -2.03 2.93
CA GLU A 93 -8.82 -1.70 2.98
C GLU A 93 -8.53 -0.45 3.84
N LEU A 94 -9.37 0.59 3.74
CA LEU A 94 -9.29 1.79 4.59
C LEU A 94 -9.55 1.47 6.07
N GLN A 95 -10.49 0.58 6.37
CA GLN A 95 -10.76 0.13 7.73
C GLN A 95 -9.57 -0.63 8.31
N ASP A 96 -8.99 -1.54 7.55
CA ASP A 96 -7.82 -2.32 7.95
C ASP A 96 -6.61 -1.41 8.19
N LEU A 97 -6.32 -0.48 7.28
CA LEU A 97 -5.21 0.45 7.44
C LEU A 97 -5.39 1.30 8.69
N ARG A 98 -6.60 1.82 8.94
CA ARG A 98 -6.91 2.57 10.17
C ARG A 98 -6.63 1.71 11.41
N ARG A 99 -7.08 0.46 11.43
CA ARG A 99 -6.86 -0.46 12.56
C ARG A 99 -5.37 -0.70 12.85
N VAL A 100 -4.55 -0.83 11.79
CA VAL A 100 -3.09 -0.96 11.93
C VAL A 100 -2.45 0.31 12.48
N VAL A 101 -2.83 1.48 11.97
CA VAL A 101 -2.35 2.78 12.45
C VAL A 101 -2.75 3.00 13.91
N ASP A 102 -3.99 2.66 14.30
CA ASP A 102 -4.47 2.75 15.68
C ASP A 102 -3.67 1.85 16.62
N ALA A 103 -3.45 0.58 16.23
CA ALA A 103 -2.68 -0.37 17.02
C ALA A 103 -1.22 0.04 17.18
N LEU A 104 -0.61 0.58 16.13
CA LEU A 104 0.76 1.08 16.18
C LEU A 104 0.88 2.31 17.09
N ALA A 105 -0.05 3.25 16.98
CA ALA A 105 -0.10 4.44 17.84
C ALA A 105 -0.36 4.11 19.31
N ALA A 106 -1.09 3.02 19.59
CA ALA A 106 -1.35 2.52 20.95
C ALA A 106 -0.22 1.64 21.51
N GLY A 107 0.81 1.30 20.71
CA GLY A 107 1.89 0.38 21.13
C GLY A 107 1.49 -1.10 21.17
N GLU A 108 0.35 -1.47 20.59
CA GLU A 108 -0.16 -2.84 20.58
C GLU A 108 0.67 -3.81 19.70
N LEU A 109 1.54 -3.28 18.83
CA LEU A 109 2.39 -4.07 17.94
C LEU A 109 3.79 -4.37 18.53
N GLY A 110 3.92 -4.39 19.86
CA GLY A 110 5.14 -4.78 20.57
C GLY A 110 6.32 -3.83 20.39
N VAL A 111 6.06 -2.61 19.94
CA VAL A 111 7.00 -1.48 19.86
C VAL A 111 6.39 -0.27 20.56
N ALA A 112 7.23 0.67 21.02
CA ALA A 112 6.72 1.93 21.56
C ALA A 112 5.91 2.70 20.51
N PRO A 113 4.91 3.50 20.90
CA PRO A 113 4.25 4.43 19.99
C PRO A 113 5.26 5.24 19.19
N PRO A 114 5.08 5.42 17.88
CA PRO A 114 6.08 6.08 17.05
C PRO A 114 6.22 7.56 17.40
N SER A 115 7.44 8.11 17.26
CA SER A 115 7.70 9.55 17.40
C SER A 115 7.08 10.34 16.24
N SER A 116 7.04 9.74 15.05
CA SER A 116 6.42 10.27 13.85
C SER A 116 5.98 9.10 12.96
N LEU A 117 4.95 9.28 12.13
CA LEU A 117 4.36 8.22 11.32
C LEU A 117 4.35 8.58 9.84
N GLY A 118 5.02 7.77 9.02
CA GLY A 118 4.98 7.80 7.57
C GLY A 118 4.11 6.68 7.01
N LEU A 119 3.57 6.93 5.83
CA LEU A 119 2.78 5.95 5.10
C LEU A 119 3.36 5.78 3.69
N LEU A 120 3.53 4.54 3.25
CA LEU A 120 3.88 4.22 1.87
C LEU A 120 2.81 3.33 1.28
N GLY A 121 2.32 3.67 0.10
CA GLY A 121 1.38 2.84 -0.64
C GLY A 121 1.83 2.59 -2.08
N HIS A 122 1.65 1.36 -2.55
CA HIS A 122 1.93 0.97 -3.93
C HIS A 122 0.63 0.70 -4.70
N SER A 123 0.50 1.23 -5.91
CA SER A 123 -0.61 0.92 -6.81
C SER A 123 -1.98 1.24 -6.17
N ARG A 124 -2.88 0.26 -6.05
CA ARG A 124 -4.14 0.37 -5.32
C ARG A 124 -3.90 0.80 -3.86
N GLY A 125 -2.91 0.22 -3.17
CA GLY A 125 -2.51 0.63 -1.82
C GLY A 125 -2.01 2.07 -1.76
N GLY A 126 -1.49 2.61 -2.87
CA GLY A 126 -1.15 4.03 -3.01
C GLY A 126 -2.39 4.93 -2.96
N GLY A 127 -3.45 4.57 -3.69
CA GLY A 127 -4.74 5.26 -3.60
C GLY A 127 -5.35 5.21 -2.20
N VAL A 128 -5.31 4.04 -1.55
CA VAL A 128 -5.76 3.86 -0.16
C VAL A 128 -4.94 4.71 0.81
N ALA A 129 -3.60 4.77 0.63
CA ALA A 129 -2.73 5.60 1.45
C ALA A 129 -3.04 7.10 1.31
N VAL A 130 -3.35 7.59 0.10
CA VAL A 130 -3.78 8.97 -0.14
C VAL A 130 -5.08 9.27 0.59
N LEU A 131 -6.11 8.41 0.43
CA LEU A 131 -7.41 8.56 1.10
C LEU A 131 -7.25 8.60 2.63
N HIS A 132 -6.44 7.68 3.18
CA HIS A 132 -6.20 7.64 4.62
C HIS A 132 -5.45 8.86 5.14
N THR A 133 -4.38 9.29 4.44
CA THR A 133 -3.55 10.44 4.85
C THR A 133 -4.34 11.74 4.87
N ALA A 134 -5.25 11.93 3.92
CA ALA A 134 -6.09 13.13 3.86
C ALA A 134 -7.00 13.32 5.09
N ASP A 135 -7.31 12.23 5.80
CA ASP A 135 -8.28 12.21 6.90
C ASP A 135 -7.64 11.85 8.26
N ASP A 136 -6.32 11.52 8.29
CA ASP A 136 -5.63 11.14 9.54
C ASP A 136 -4.45 12.06 9.84
N PRO A 137 -4.58 12.99 10.80
CA PRO A 137 -3.54 13.97 11.14
C PRO A 137 -2.29 13.36 11.80
N ARG A 138 -2.31 12.08 12.15
CA ARG A 138 -1.14 11.36 12.70
C ARG A 138 -0.09 11.09 11.64
N ILE A 139 -0.50 11.00 10.37
CA ILE A 139 0.44 10.81 9.25
C ILE A 139 1.22 12.11 9.04
N ARG A 140 2.55 12.01 9.02
CA ARG A 140 3.46 13.14 8.90
C ARG A 140 4.20 13.19 7.56
N ALA A 141 4.24 12.08 6.83
CA ALA A 141 4.83 11.98 5.50
C ALA A 141 4.16 10.88 4.70
N LEU A 142 3.92 11.12 3.42
CA LEU A 142 3.33 10.18 2.48
C LEU A 142 4.29 9.87 1.35
N VAL A 143 4.43 8.59 1.01
CA VAL A 143 5.08 8.13 -0.23
C VAL A 143 4.10 7.28 -1.01
N THR A 144 3.99 7.51 -2.30
CA THR A 144 3.23 6.63 -3.19
C THR A 144 4.07 6.17 -4.36
N TRP A 145 4.02 4.87 -4.65
CA TRP A 145 4.67 4.23 -5.78
C TRP A 145 3.63 3.74 -6.77
N ALA A 146 3.72 4.20 -8.03
CA ALA A 146 2.82 3.77 -9.11
C ALA A 146 1.34 3.79 -8.70
N ALA A 147 0.92 4.82 -7.96
CA ALA A 147 -0.39 4.88 -7.33
C ALA A 147 -1.52 5.15 -8.33
N ILE A 148 -2.68 4.54 -8.09
CA ILE A 148 -3.91 4.87 -8.82
C ILE A 148 -4.44 6.25 -8.39
N SER A 149 -5.02 6.99 -9.33
CA SER A 149 -5.67 8.28 -9.10
C SER A 149 -7.20 8.19 -9.02
N THR A 150 -7.75 7.01 -9.31
CA THR A 150 -9.20 6.74 -9.26
C THR A 150 -9.48 5.30 -8.83
N VAL A 151 -10.59 5.11 -8.13
CA VAL A 151 -11.12 3.77 -7.78
C VAL A 151 -11.92 3.15 -8.92
N GLU A 152 -12.30 3.93 -9.92
CA GLU A 152 -13.01 3.45 -11.12
C GLU A 152 -12.01 2.81 -12.09
N ARG A 153 -11.91 1.47 -12.01
CA ARG A 153 -10.92 0.69 -12.76
C ARG A 153 -11.52 -0.10 -13.93
N TRP A 154 -12.83 -0.13 -14.06
CA TRP A 154 -13.52 -0.94 -15.06
C TRP A 154 -14.41 -0.10 -15.96
N THR A 155 -14.40 -0.40 -17.24
CA THR A 155 -15.32 0.23 -18.20
C THR A 155 -16.77 -0.09 -17.86
N GLU A 156 -17.71 0.76 -18.29
CA GLU A 156 -19.15 0.56 -18.06
C GLU A 156 -19.63 -0.80 -18.58
N ALA A 157 -19.20 -1.18 -19.78
CA ALA A 157 -19.51 -2.49 -20.36
C ALA A 157 -18.99 -3.67 -19.52
N ALA A 158 -17.78 -3.56 -18.92
CA ALA A 158 -17.26 -4.55 -18.01
C ALA A 158 -18.06 -4.64 -16.71
N GLN A 159 -18.47 -3.49 -16.15
CA GLN A 159 -19.32 -3.44 -14.97
C GLN A 159 -20.71 -4.06 -15.23
N ASP A 160 -21.30 -3.80 -16.39
CA ASP A 160 -22.60 -4.38 -16.78
C ASP A 160 -22.49 -5.91 -16.95
N GLY A 161 -21.39 -6.38 -17.54
CA GLY A 161 -21.09 -7.82 -17.61
C GLY A 161 -21.02 -8.43 -16.21
N TRP A 162 -20.28 -7.80 -15.31
CA TRP A 162 -20.14 -8.25 -13.93
C TRP A 162 -21.47 -8.25 -13.15
N ARG A 163 -22.31 -7.21 -13.31
CA ARG A 163 -23.64 -7.18 -12.70
C ARG A 163 -24.57 -8.31 -13.19
N ARG A 164 -24.42 -8.74 -14.45
CA ARG A 164 -25.24 -9.86 -14.97
C ARG A 164 -24.81 -11.22 -14.41
N THR A 165 -23.52 -11.42 -14.17
CA THR A 165 -22.96 -12.69 -13.70
C THR A 165 -22.91 -12.79 -12.17
N GLY A 166 -22.93 -11.64 -11.47
CA GLY A 166 -22.75 -11.57 -10.01
C GLY A 166 -21.30 -11.70 -9.56
N VAL A 167 -20.40 -12.15 -10.44
CA VAL A 167 -18.98 -12.37 -10.16
C VAL A 167 -18.16 -12.04 -11.40
N ARG A 168 -16.97 -11.49 -11.17
CA ARG A 168 -15.95 -11.28 -12.18
C ARG A 168 -14.74 -12.14 -11.88
N ASP A 169 -14.29 -12.88 -12.86
CA ASP A 169 -13.05 -13.65 -12.80
C ASP A 169 -11.83 -12.73 -12.96
N GLU A 170 -10.89 -12.85 -12.04
CA GLU A 170 -9.63 -12.09 -12.04
C GLU A 170 -8.44 -13.06 -12.12
N PRO A 171 -7.82 -13.23 -13.29
CA PRO A 171 -6.68 -14.12 -13.44
C PRO A 171 -5.48 -13.66 -12.60
N ASN A 172 -4.85 -14.59 -11.90
CA ASN A 172 -3.59 -14.38 -11.20
C ASN A 172 -2.47 -15.07 -11.98
N ALA A 173 -1.77 -14.31 -12.82
CA ALA A 173 -0.70 -14.85 -13.66
C ALA A 173 0.46 -15.48 -12.88
N ARG A 174 0.66 -15.08 -11.62
CA ARG A 174 1.71 -15.61 -10.75
C ARG A 174 1.44 -17.05 -10.31
N THR A 175 0.18 -17.35 -9.96
CA THR A 175 -0.22 -18.66 -9.40
C THR A 175 -0.99 -19.53 -10.37
N GLY A 176 -1.47 -18.97 -11.49
CA GLY A 176 -2.38 -19.63 -12.42
C GLY A 176 -3.82 -19.74 -11.90
N GLN A 177 -4.11 -19.24 -10.69
CA GLN A 177 -5.45 -19.26 -10.12
C GLN A 177 -6.34 -18.20 -10.79
N VAL A 178 -7.64 -18.47 -10.81
CA VAL A 178 -8.67 -17.48 -11.11
C VAL A 178 -9.32 -17.10 -9.79
N LEU A 179 -9.24 -15.83 -9.43
CA LEU A 179 -9.76 -15.28 -8.17
C LEU A 179 -11.10 -14.58 -8.46
N PRO A 180 -12.14 -14.78 -7.64
CA PRO A 180 -13.41 -14.09 -7.82
C PRO A 180 -13.32 -12.63 -7.38
N LEU A 181 -14.13 -11.75 -7.99
CA LEU A 181 -14.49 -10.43 -7.47
C LEU A 181 -16.01 -10.34 -7.44
N TYR A 182 -16.59 -10.10 -6.27
CA TYR A 182 -18.03 -10.01 -6.07
C TYR A 182 -18.56 -8.58 -6.23
N LEU A 183 -19.87 -8.43 -6.38
CA LEU A 183 -20.52 -7.16 -6.72
C LEU A 183 -20.34 -6.08 -5.65
N ASP A 184 -20.12 -6.45 -4.40
CA ASP A 184 -19.86 -5.50 -3.33
C ASP A 184 -18.61 -4.63 -3.57
N VAL A 185 -17.66 -5.09 -4.38
CA VAL A 185 -16.51 -4.27 -4.83
C VAL A 185 -16.98 -3.09 -5.71
N LEU A 186 -17.93 -3.32 -6.62
CA LEU A 186 -18.54 -2.25 -7.43
C LEU A 186 -19.50 -1.38 -6.60
N ASP A 187 -20.27 -2.03 -5.74
CA ASP A 187 -21.28 -1.36 -4.91
C ASP A 187 -20.63 -0.43 -3.89
N ASP A 188 -19.46 -0.80 -3.33
CA ASP A 188 -18.66 0.07 -2.45
C ASP A 188 -18.26 1.37 -3.15
N VAL A 189 -17.69 1.28 -4.35
CA VAL A 189 -17.29 2.46 -5.14
C VAL A 189 -18.48 3.35 -5.44
N ARG A 190 -19.62 2.76 -5.82
CA ARG A 190 -20.84 3.49 -6.16
C ARG A 190 -21.50 4.13 -4.94
N ALA A 191 -21.48 3.46 -3.80
CA ALA A 191 -22.10 3.95 -2.56
C ALA A 191 -21.27 5.02 -1.84
N ASN A 192 -19.95 5.07 -2.10
CA ASN A 192 -19.01 5.91 -1.37
C ASN A 192 -18.21 6.89 -2.28
N PRO A 193 -18.81 7.56 -3.28
CA PRO A 193 -18.05 8.32 -4.27
C PRO A 193 -17.24 9.47 -3.64
N ALA A 194 -17.78 10.16 -2.64
CA ALA A 194 -17.07 11.26 -1.96
C ALA A 194 -15.95 10.75 -1.05
N ARG A 195 -16.15 9.62 -0.36
CA ARG A 195 -15.15 9.03 0.53
C ARG A 195 -13.99 8.41 -0.25
N LEU A 196 -14.27 7.88 -1.43
CA LEU A 196 -13.30 7.19 -2.28
C LEU A 196 -12.76 8.09 -3.42
N ASP A 197 -12.98 9.41 -3.36
CA ASP A 197 -12.42 10.38 -4.30
C ASP A 197 -10.92 10.62 -4.00
N ILE A 198 -10.05 9.84 -4.65
CA ILE A 198 -8.60 9.92 -4.48
C ILE A 198 -8.08 11.30 -4.89
N LEU A 199 -8.56 11.89 -5.98
CA LEU A 199 -8.13 13.22 -6.42
C LEU A 199 -8.59 14.32 -5.47
N GLY A 200 -9.82 14.23 -4.96
CA GLY A 200 -10.31 15.12 -3.92
C GLY A 200 -9.52 15.01 -2.63
N ALA A 201 -9.16 13.77 -2.22
CA ALA A 201 -8.27 13.52 -1.09
C ALA A 201 -6.87 14.11 -1.32
N SER A 202 -6.30 13.94 -2.52
CA SER A 202 -4.97 14.49 -2.87
C SER A 202 -4.88 16.00 -2.63
N ARG A 203 -5.96 16.76 -2.91
CA ARG A 203 -6.03 18.21 -2.64
C ARG A 203 -6.01 18.56 -1.17
N ARG A 204 -6.38 17.61 -0.29
CA ARG A 204 -6.41 17.78 1.18
C ARG A 204 -5.16 17.25 1.87
N VAL A 205 -4.31 16.50 1.17
CA VAL A 205 -3.01 16.07 1.73
C VAL A 205 -2.16 17.31 1.99
N SER A 206 -1.90 17.59 3.27
CA SER A 206 -1.14 18.76 3.73
C SER A 206 0.26 18.42 4.25
N VAL A 207 0.62 17.15 4.25
CA VAL A 207 1.95 16.68 4.67
C VAL A 207 2.89 16.54 3.47
N PRO A 208 4.22 16.55 3.70
CA PRO A 208 5.17 16.22 2.64
C PRO A 208 4.79 14.93 1.94
N TRP A 209 4.75 14.96 0.60
CA TRP A 209 4.37 13.82 -0.23
C TRP A 209 5.37 13.60 -1.37
N LEU A 210 5.92 12.39 -1.44
CA LEU A 210 6.75 11.91 -2.54
C LEU A 210 5.93 10.96 -3.42
N LEU A 211 5.67 11.33 -4.67
CA LEU A 211 5.11 10.45 -5.70
C LEU A 211 6.24 9.91 -6.57
N VAL A 212 6.29 8.59 -6.74
CA VAL A 212 7.24 7.93 -7.65
C VAL A 212 6.47 7.10 -8.67
N HIS A 213 6.80 7.24 -9.96
CA HIS A 213 6.10 6.52 -11.02
C HIS A 213 7.06 6.13 -12.14
N GLY A 214 6.95 4.90 -12.64
CA GLY A 214 7.70 4.43 -13.80
C GLY A 214 7.09 4.93 -15.11
N THR A 215 7.91 5.40 -16.05
CA THR A 215 7.37 5.89 -17.34
C THR A 215 6.88 4.78 -18.26
N GLY A 216 7.33 3.53 -18.04
CA GLY A 216 6.90 2.33 -18.76
C GLY A 216 5.83 1.52 -18.03
N ASP A 217 5.10 2.11 -17.07
CA ASP A 217 4.07 1.40 -16.31
C ASP A 217 2.81 1.13 -17.16
N GLU A 218 2.58 -0.13 -17.47
CA GLU A 218 1.43 -0.60 -18.26
C GLU A 218 0.20 -0.93 -17.40
N ALA A 219 0.38 -1.11 -16.08
CA ALA A 219 -0.72 -1.45 -15.16
C ALA A 219 -1.44 -0.21 -14.62
N VAL A 220 -0.67 0.83 -14.29
CA VAL A 220 -1.15 2.15 -13.88
C VAL A 220 -0.41 3.19 -14.72
N ALA A 221 -1.10 3.76 -15.71
CA ALA A 221 -0.49 4.70 -16.64
C ALA A 221 0.14 5.90 -15.90
N LEU A 222 1.30 6.38 -16.38
CA LEU A 222 2.01 7.55 -15.85
C LEU A 222 1.06 8.75 -15.63
N ALA A 223 0.10 8.94 -16.53
CA ALA A 223 -0.93 9.97 -16.43
C ALA A 223 -1.74 9.95 -15.12
N GLU A 224 -1.79 8.82 -14.40
CA GLU A 224 -2.42 8.77 -13.08
C GLU A 224 -1.53 9.45 -12.03
N GLY A 225 -0.21 9.21 -12.08
CA GLY A 225 0.76 9.93 -11.24
C GLY A 225 0.76 11.44 -11.52
N GLU A 226 0.70 11.83 -12.80
CA GLU A 226 0.62 13.24 -13.20
C GLU A 226 -0.65 13.92 -12.68
N ARG A 227 -1.81 13.22 -12.70
CA ARG A 227 -3.06 13.74 -12.11
C ARG A 227 -2.98 13.93 -10.62
N LEU A 228 -2.34 12.99 -9.90
CA LEU A 228 -2.10 13.12 -8.45
C LEU A 228 -1.20 14.31 -8.15
N ALA A 229 -0.08 14.47 -8.89
CA ALA A 229 0.84 15.58 -8.73
C ALA A 229 0.16 16.94 -9.03
N ALA A 230 -0.66 17.00 -10.08
CA ALA A 230 -1.42 18.20 -10.42
C ALA A 230 -2.47 18.55 -9.34
N ALA A 231 -3.08 17.55 -8.69
CA ALA A 231 -4.03 17.74 -7.60
C ALA A 231 -3.36 18.17 -6.29
N ALA A 232 -2.08 17.85 -6.08
CA ALA A 232 -1.29 18.17 -4.90
C ALA A 232 0.01 18.92 -5.28
N PRO A 233 -0.05 20.23 -5.58
CA PRO A 233 1.11 20.99 -6.11
C PRO A 233 2.33 21.02 -5.18
N GLY A 234 2.15 20.75 -3.88
CA GLY A 234 3.24 20.64 -2.90
C GLY A 234 3.94 19.28 -2.91
N ALA A 235 3.42 18.30 -3.63
CA ALA A 235 4.02 16.98 -3.70
C ALA A 235 5.24 16.96 -4.63
N ARG A 236 6.29 16.23 -4.23
CA ARG A 236 7.45 15.98 -5.07
C ARG A 236 7.15 14.79 -6.00
N PHE A 237 7.07 15.05 -7.29
CA PHE A 237 6.87 14.01 -8.30
C PHE A 237 8.21 13.58 -8.92
N VAL A 238 8.50 12.29 -8.87
CA VAL A 238 9.72 11.68 -9.43
C VAL A 238 9.30 10.59 -10.42
N THR A 239 9.74 10.72 -11.66
CA THR A 239 9.57 9.68 -12.68
C THR A 239 10.83 8.82 -12.78
N VAL A 240 10.67 7.53 -13.03
CA VAL A 240 11.75 6.58 -13.27
C VAL A 240 11.66 6.14 -14.73
N PRO A 241 12.63 6.54 -15.59
CA PRO A 241 12.59 6.22 -17.01
C PRO A 241 12.49 4.71 -17.27
N ASP A 242 11.65 4.32 -18.20
CA ASP A 242 11.45 2.95 -18.70
C ASP A 242 11.05 1.90 -17.63
N ALA A 243 10.93 2.30 -16.38
CA ALA A 243 10.51 1.40 -15.30
C ALA A 243 9.02 1.05 -15.43
N GLY A 244 8.70 -0.23 -15.28
CA GLY A 244 7.33 -0.74 -15.20
C GLY A 244 6.73 -0.61 -13.79
N HIS A 245 5.57 -1.23 -13.58
CA HIS A 245 4.73 -1.10 -12.38
C HIS A 245 5.40 -1.42 -11.05
N THR A 246 6.36 -2.34 -11.03
CA THR A 246 7.10 -2.76 -9.84
C THR A 246 8.57 -2.35 -9.88
N PHE A 247 8.94 -1.44 -10.79
CA PHE A 247 10.32 -0.96 -10.99
C PHE A 247 11.31 -2.11 -11.22
N GLY A 248 10.86 -3.16 -11.92
CA GLY A 248 11.66 -4.36 -12.20
C GLY A 248 11.75 -5.37 -11.05
N ALA A 249 11.09 -5.12 -9.91
CA ALA A 249 11.04 -6.10 -8.83
C ALA A 249 10.30 -7.36 -9.25
N ALA A 250 10.78 -8.51 -8.80
CA ALA A 250 10.20 -9.82 -9.04
C ALA A 250 9.81 -10.53 -7.73
N HIS A 251 8.86 -11.48 -7.85
CA HIS A 251 8.60 -12.44 -6.78
C HIS A 251 8.71 -13.87 -7.34
N PRO A 252 9.48 -14.76 -6.70
CA PRO A 252 10.33 -14.54 -5.51
C PRO A 252 11.42 -13.47 -5.72
N TRP A 253 11.89 -12.86 -4.62
CA TRP A 253 12.92 -11.84 -4.67
C TRP A 253 14.21 -12.30 -5.36
N ARG A 254 14.72 -11.50 -6.31
CA ARG A 254 15.94 -11.80 -7.10
C ARG A 254 17.00 -10.71 -7.01
N GLY A 255 16.84 -9.78 -6.09
CA GLY A 255 17.68 -8.59 -6.00
C GLY A 255 16.98 -7.35 -6.55
N ALA A 256 17.51 -6.16 -6.23
CA ALA A 256 17.03 -4.90 -6.78
C ALA A 256 17.59 -4.69 -8.20
N THR A 257 16.78 -4.10 -9.06
CA THR A 257 17.22 -3.52 -10.33
C THR A 257 17.75 -2.11 -10.08
N PRO A 258 18.48 -1.49 -11.02
CA PRO A 258 18.90 -0.09 -10.90
C PRO A 258 17.71 0.86 -10.67
N GLU A 259 16.59 0.64 -11.36
CA GLU A 259 15.37 1.42 -11.26
C GLU A 259 14.76 1.29 -9.85
N LEU A 260 14.71 0.07 -9.32
CA LEU A 260 14.22 -0.17 -7.97
C LEU A 260 15.16 0.44 -6.92
N ASP A 261 16.48 0.29 -7.05
CA ASP A 261 17.42 0.92 -6.12
C ASP A 261 17.24 2.44 -6.08
N GLN A 262 17.07 3.11 -7.24
CA GLN A 262 16.75 4.53 -7.29
C GLN A 262 15.48 4.87 -6.50
N VAL A 263 14.41 4.08 -6.65
CA VAL A 263 13.14 4.27 -5.93
C VAL A 263 13.31 4.07 -4.43
N LEU A 264 14.06 3.03 -4.03
CA LEU A 264 14.34 2.75 -2.62
C LEU A 264 15.15 3.88 -1.99
N ASP A 265 16.21 4.35 -2.65
CA ASP A 265 17.10 5.39 -2.13
C ASP A 265 16.38 6.74 -1.98
N VAL A 266 15.61 7.17 -2.98
CA VAL A 266 14.84 8.43 -2.87
C VAL A 266 13.77 8.35 -1.79
N THR A 267 13.15 7.18 -1.60
CA THR A 267 12.15 6.94 -0.55
C THR A 267 12.77 6.96 0.84
N LEU A 268 13.90 6.28 1.04
CA LEU A 268 14.62 6.27 2.32
C LEU A 268 15.11 7.67 2.69
N ALA A 269 15.69 8.39 1.73
CA ALA A 269 16.14 9.77 1.94
C ALA A 269 14.97 10.70 2.31
N PHE A 270 13.81 10.54 1.65
CA PHE A 270 12.61 11.30 1.95
C PHE A 270 12.10 11.04 3.37
N PHE A 271 11.93 9.78 3.77
CA PHE A 271 11.48 9.47 5.13
C PHE A 271 12.49 9.90 6.20
N ALA A 272 13.78 9.81 5.93
CA ALA A 272 14.81 10.30 6.86
C ALA A 272 14.74 11.81 7.07
N ALA A 273 14.40 12.57 6.03
CA ALA A 273 14.25 14.03 6.13
C ALA A 273 12.95 14.45 6.83
N GLU A 274 11.84 13.75 6.56
CA GLU A 274 10.50 14.20 6.98
C GLU A 274 10.04 13.58 8.30
N LEU A 275 10.64 12.49 8.76
CA LEU A 275 10.26 11.79 9.98
C LEU A 275 11.33 11.85 11.08
N GLY A 276 12.56 12.23 10.72
CA GLY A 276 13.75 12.22 11.57
C GLY A 276 13.83 13.32 12.61
#